data_7485c858c61fea53c0aba76e500944f8
#
_entry.id   7485c858c61fea53c0aba76e500944f8
#
_cell.length_a   1.000
_cell.length_b   1.000
_cell.length_c   1.000
_cell.angle_alpha   90.00
_cell.angle_beta   90.00
_cell.angle_gamma   90.00
#
_symmetry.space_group_name_H-M   'P 1'
#
loop_
_entity.id
_entity.type
_entity.pdbx_description
1 polymer ?
#
loop_
_entity_poly.entity_id
_entity_poly.type
_entity_poly.pdbx_seq_one_letter_code
_entity_poly.pdbx_strand_id
1 'polypeptide(L)'
;YEIKEAIELVKKTSMTKFVGNIEIHIRLLGKNGKPEQVRGLLQYPHSTGKKISVVILDDKIIEEISSTGKADANIYLTTPAMMPRVAKLAKILGPKGKMPNPKAGTITENPEKTMKDMSAGQVEYKTDNTGNVHQVIGNVSGKVEDLEENFRALISVLPIEKAVSINLCATMGPAVKVTIK
;
A
#
# COMPACT_ATOMS: atom_id res chain seq x y z
N TYR A 1 -21.68 6.85 -8.06
CA TYR A 1 -21.97 5.41 -8.22
C TYR A 1 -21.87 4.71 -6.89
N GLU A 2 -22.64 3.64 -6.71
CA GLU A 2 -22.46 2.70 -5.59
C GLU A 2 -21.18 1.86 -5.80
N ILE A 3 -20.66 1.26 -4.71
CA ILE A 3 -19.37 0.56 -4.73
C ILE A 3 -19.34 -0.55 -5.80
N LYS A 4 -20.36 -1.40 -5.86
CA LYS A 4 -20.44 -2.52 -6.82
C LYS A 4 -20.48 -2.04 -8.26
N GLU A 5 -21.36 -1.08 -8.55
CA GLU A 5 -21.48 -0.47 -9.87
C GLU A 5 -20.17 0.19 -10.32
N ALA A 6 -19.50 0.91 -9.40
CA ALA A 6 -18.23 1.55 -9.69
C ALA A 6 -17.13 0.54 -10.04
N ILE A 7 -17.05 -0.57 -9.30
CA ILE A 7 -16.10 -1.66 -9.59
C ILE A 7 -16.38 -2.27 -10.96
N GLU A 8 -17.64 -2.55 -11.29
CA GLU A 8 -18.02 -3.09 -12.60
C GLU A 8 -17.71 -2.13 -13.74
N LEU A 9 -17.98 -0.82 -13.55
CA LEU A 9 -17.64 0.21 -14.52
C LEU A 9 -16.14 0.29 -14.77
N VAL A 10 -15.34 0.30 -13.68
CA VAL A 10 -13.88 0.33 -13.77
C VAL A 10 -13.36 -0.90 -14.51
N LYS A 11 -13.93 -2.08 -14.28
CA LYS A 11 -13.56 -3.31 -15.02
C LYS A 11 -13.93 -3.23 -16.50
N LYS A 12 -15.11 -2.72 -16.83
CA LYS A 12 -15.58 -2.54 -18.22
C LYS A 12 -14.79 -1.48 -19.00
N THR A 13 -14.34 -0.43 -18.30
CA THR A 13 -13.59 0.69 -18.92
C THR A 13 -12.08 0.46 -18.94
N SER A 14 -11.59 -0.68 -18.44
CA SER A 14 -10.18 -1.04 -18.54
C SER A 14 -9.82 -1.37 -20.00
N MET A 15 -9.01 -0.50 -20.63
CA MET A 15 -8.63 -0.60 -22.05
C MET A 15 -7.26 -1.26 -22.26
N THR A 16 -6.62 -1.73 -21.19
CA THR A 16 -5.27 -2.29 -21.26
C THR A 16 -5.27 -3.75 -21.71
N LYS A 17 -4.27 -4.16 -22.51
CA LYS A 17 -4.07 -5.56 -22.92
C LYS A 17 -3.49 -6.43 -21.79
N PHE A 18 -2.92 -5.82 -20.75
CA PHE A 18 -2.41 -6.50 -19.57
C PHE A 18 -3.42 -6.43 -18.42
N VAL A 19 -3.31 -7.33 -17.46
CA VAL A 19 -4.14 -7.33 -16.27
C VAL A 19 -3.75 -6.12 -15.41
N GLY A 20 -4.53 -5.05 -15.47
CA GLY A 20 -4.33 -3.85 -14.67
C GLY A 20 -4.74 -4.06 -13.22
N ASN A 21 -4.23 -3.21 -12.32
CA ASN A 21 -4.70 -3.15 -10.95
C ASN A 21 -5.90 -2.21 -10.85
N ILE A 22 -6.76 -2.45 -9.86
CA ILE A 22 -7.79 -1.50 -9.44
C ILE A 22 -7.25 -0.73 -8.26
N GLU A 23 -7.24 0.58 -8.38
CA GLU A 23 -6.68 1.53 -7.42
C GLU A 23 -7.78 2.44 -6.89
N ILE A 24 -7.67 2.74 -5.61
CA ILE A 24 -8.52 3.72 -4.93
C ILE A 24 -7.71 4.97 -4.64
N HIS A 25 -8.31 6.12 -4.89
CA HIS A 25 -7.75 7.42 -4.60
C HIS A 25 -8.71 8.19 -3.71
N ILE A 26 -8.30 8.47 -2.48
CA ILE A 26 -9.11 9.14 -1.47
C ILE A 26 -8.43 10.45 -1.09
N ARG A 27 -9.13 11.55 -1.21
CA ARG A 27 -8.65 12.86 -0.77
C ARG A 27 -9.16 13.15 0.63
N LEU A 28 -8.23 13.32 1.57
CA LEU A 28 -8.51 13.64 2.97
C LEU A 28 -8.13 15.09 3.26
N LEU A 29 -9.05 15.84 3.85
CA LEU A 29 -8.81 17.21 4.31
C LEU A 29 -9.12 17.32 5.81
N GLY A 30 -8.21 17.91 6.56
CA GLY A 30 -8.43 18.24 7.96
C GLY A 30 -9.39 19.41 8.13
N LYS A 31 -9.80 19.69 9.38
CA LYS A 31 -10.76 20.72 9.75
C LYS A 31 -10.45 22.13 9.22
N ASN A 32 -9.17 22.44 8.96
CA ASN A 32 -8.74 23.75 8.44
C ASN A 32 -8.48 23.76 6.94
N GLY A 33 -9.01 22.79 6.19
CA GLY A 33 -8.74 22.65 4.75
C GLY A 33 -7.29 22.23 4.43
N LYS A 34 -6.46 21.91 5.43
CA LYS A 34 -5.11 21.44 5.23
C LYS A 34 -5.10 19.93 4.94
N PRO A 35 -4.12 19.43 4.17
CA PRO A 35 -3.96 18.01 3.93
C PRO A 35 -3.86 17.23 5.23
N GLU A 36 -4.67 16.19 5.40
CA GLU A 36 -4.57 15.29 6.55
C GLU A 36 -3.50 14.26 6.31
N GLN A 37 -2.60 14.07 7.28
CA GLN A 37 -1.54 13.06 7.19
C GLN A 37 -1.91 11.85 8.02
N VAL A 38 -2.22 10.76 7.34
CA VAL A 38 -2.55 9.47 7.95
C VAL A 38 -1.59 8.41 7.42
N ARG A 39 -1.15 7.53 8.30
CA ARG A 39 -0.31 6.38 7.95
C ARG A 39 -0.63 5.23 8.88
N GLY A 40 -0.73 4.04 8.35
CA GLY A 40 -1.00 2.84 9.14
C GLY A 40 -0.80 1.56 8.33
N LEU A 41 -1.15 0.45 8.97
CA LEU A 41 -1.14 -0.87 8.38
C LEU A 41 -2.58 -1.34 8.22
N LEU A 42 -2.85 -2.00 7.12
CA LEU A 42 -4.12 -2.62 6.80
C LEU A 42 -3.87 -4.05 6.35
N GLN A 43 -4.66 -4.98 6.84
CA GLN A 43 -4.69 -6.33 6.33
C GLN A 43 -5.93 -6.50 5.47
N TYR A 44 -5.73 -6.80 4.19
CA TYR A 44 -6.83 -7.09 3.29
C TYR A 44 -7.36 -8.51 3.53
N PRO A 45 -8.69 -8.71 3.52
CA PRO A 45 -9.28 -10.05 3.59
C PRO A 45 -8.94 -10.90 2.35
N HIS A 46 -8.81 -10.25 1.17
CA HIS A 46 -8.48 -10.92 -0.08
C HIS A 46 -7.17 -10.44 -0.67
N SER A 47 -6.47 -11.35 -1.36
CA SER A 47 -5.19 -11.03 -2.00
C SER A 47 -5.35 -9.96 -3.09
N THR A 48 -4.49 -8.96 -3.06
CA THR A 48 -4.44 -7.93 -4.12
C THR A 48 -3.78 -8.41 -5.42
N GLY A 49 -3.31 -9.67 -5.46
CA GLY A 49 -2.62 -10.24 -6.62
C GLY A 49 -1.17 -9.79 -6.80
N LYS A 50 -0.65 -8.92 -5.95
CA LYS A 50 0.77 -8.57 -5.94
C LYS A 50 1.56 -9.57 -5.10
N LYS A 51 2.56 -10.20 -5.70
CA LYS A 51 3.58 -10.94 -4.96
C LYS A 51 4.54 -9.94 -4.33
N ILE A 52 4.45 -9.79 -3.02
CA ILE A 52 5.34 -8.90 -2.26
C ILE A 52 6.56 -9.73 -1.85
N SER A 53 7.75 -9.36 -2.32
CA SER A 53 8.99 -9.93 -1.85
C SER A 53 9.41 -9.23 -0.55
N VAL A 54 9.40 -9.97 0.54
CA VAL A 54 9.83 -9.49 1.86
C VAL A 54 11.16 -10.14 2.19
N VAL A 55 12.14 -9.36 2.57
CA VAL A 55 13.48 -9.82 2.94
C VAL A 55 13.85 -9.30 4.31
N ILE A 56 14.38 -10.19 5.16
CA ILE A 56 14.91 -9.84 6.47
C ILE A 56 16.35 -9.36 6.26
N LEU A 57 16.69 -8.19 6.79
CA LEU A 57 18.03 -7.63 6.69
C LEU A 57 18.98 -8.30 7.70
N ASP A 58 19.82 -9.18 7.17
CA ASP A 58 20.95 -9.76 7.87
C ASP A 58 22.24 -9.03 7.49
N ASP A 59 23.33 -9.25 8.25
CA ASP A 59 24.63 -8.60 7.99
C ASP A 59 25.13 -8.85 6.56
N LYS A 60 24.95 -10.06 6.02
CA LYS A 60 25.33 -10.42 4.65
C LYS A 60 24.58 -9.59 3.60
N ILE A 61 23.28 -9.42 3.77
CA ILE A 61 22.42 -8.67 2.85
C ILE A 61 22.74 -7.18 2.94
N ILE A 62 23.07 -6.67 4.13
CA ILE A 62 23.49 -5.27 4.34
C ILE A 62 24.79 -4.99 3.56
N GLU A 63 25.77 -5.90 3.62
CA GLU A 63 27.02 -5.78 2.87
C GLU A 63 26.80 -5.89 1.36
N GLU A 64 25.95 -6.80 0.92
CA GLU A 64 25.59 -6.97 -0.48
C GLU A 64 24.90 -5.72 -1.05
N ILE A 65 23.93 -5.16 -0.35
CA ILE A 65 23.26 -3.92 -0.78
C ILE A 65 24.25 -2.74 -0.77
N SER A 66 25.13 -2.68 0.22
CA SER A 66 26.16 -1.63 0.30
C SER A 66 27.14 -1.68 -0.86
N SER A 67 27.54 -2.88 -1.30
CA SER A 67 28.49 -3.06 -2.40
C SER A 67 27.86 -2.93 -3.78
N THR A 68 26.66 -3.48 -3.99
CA THR A 68 25.99 -3.51 -5.28
C THR A 68 25.10 -2.30 -5.54
N GLY A 69 24.63 -1.59 -4.49
CA GLY A 69 23.66 -0.52 -4.59
C GLY A 69 22.26 -0.97 -5.04
N LYS A 70 22.05 -2.28 -5.24
CA LYS A 70 20.78 -2.84 -5.69
C LYS A 70 19.93 -3.25 -4.49
N ALA A 71 18.67 -2.84 -4.51
CA ALA A 71 17.66 -3.21 -3.51
C ALA A 71 16.45 -3.78 -4.26
N ASP A 72 16.45 -5.10 -4.48
CA ASP A 72 15.49 -5.78 -5.36
C ASP A 72 14.20 -6.17 -4.62
N ALA A 73 14.25 -6.40 -3.29
CA ALA A 73 13.07 -6.69 -2.51
C ALA A 73 12.11 -5.50 -2.41
N ASN A 74 10.81 -5.78 -2.25
CA ASN A 74 9.79 -4.75 -2.10
C ASN A 74 9.79 -4.17 -0.69
N ILE A 75 9.93 -5.02 0.33
CA ILE A 75 9.92 -4.65 1.74
C ILE A 75 11.14 -5.27 2.43
N TYR A 76 11.78 -4.49 3.28
CA TYR A 76 12.88 -4.93 4.12
C TYR A 76 12.45 -4.90 5.59
N LEU A 77 12.58 -6.03 6.25
CA LEU A 77 12.35 -6.17 7.69
C LEU A 77 13.68 -6.13 8.43
N THR A 78 13.68 -5.55 9.62
CA THR A 78 14.85 -5.50 10.48
C THR A 78 14.47 -5.57 11.94
N THR A 79 15.43 -5.98 12.78
CA THR A 79 15.30 -5.88 14.22
C THR A 79 15.78 -4.51 14.73
N PRO A 80 15.30 -4.03 15.88
CA PRO A 80 15.77 -2.77 16.47
C PRO A 80 17.29 -2.75 16.68
N ALA A 81 17.90 -3.88 17.01
CA ALA A 81 19.33 -4.03 17.22
C ALA A 81 20.16 -3.78 15.96
N MET A 82 19.63 -4.11 14.78
CA MET A 82 20.31 -3.96 13.50
C MET A 82 20.15 -2.54 12.88
N MET A 83 19.26 -1.72 13.42
CA MET A 83 18.97 -0.38 12.89
C MET A 83 20.21 0.52 12.70
N PRO A 84 21.20 0.56 13.62
CA PRO A 84 22.40 1.38 13.41
C PRO A 84 23.19 0.97 12.17
N ARG A 85 23.20 -0.32 11.81
CA ARG A 85 23.86 -0.85 10.60
C ARG A 85 23.05 -0.52 9.36
N VAL A 86 21.74 -0.71 9.43
CA VAL A 86 20.81 -0.39 8.33
C VAL A 86 20.79 1.12 8.02
N ALA A 87 21.04 1.97 9.00
CA ALA A 87 21.13 3.42 8.81
C ALA A 87 22.22 3.83 7.80
N LYS A 88 23.29 3.03 7.67
CA LYS A 88 24.33 3.25 6.64
C LYS A 88 23.78 3.10 5.22
N LEU A 89 22.72 2.27 5.04
CA LEU A 89 22.04 2.06 3.76
C LEU A 89 20.95 3.11 3.46
N ALA A 90 20.75 4.10 4.35
CA ALA A 90 19.70 5.11 4.19
C ALA A 90 19.83 5.89 2.88
N LYS A 91 21.04 6.11 2.40
CA LYS A 91 21.32 6.76 1.10
C LYS A 91 20.80 5.95 -0.11
N ILE A 92 20.72 4.62 0.01
CA ILE A 92 20.30 3.71 -1.05
C ILE A 92 18.80 3.38 -0.90
N LEU A 93 18.37 3.02 0.30
CA LEU A 93 17.00 2.58 0.59
C LEU A 93 16.01 3.74 0.74
N GLY A 94 16.48 4.91 1.22
CA GLY A 94 15.64 6.08 1.46
C GLY A 94 14.97 6.61 0.19
N PRO A 95 15.72 6.94 -0.89
CA PRO A 95 15.12 7.42 -2.13
C PRO A 95 14.17 6.41 -2.80
N LYS A 96 14.42 5.11 -2.60
CA LYS A 96 13.55 4.03 -3.11
C LYS A 96 12.30 3.81 -2.24
N GLY A 97 12.16 4.51 -1.11
CA GLY A 97 11.06 4.34 -0.17
C GLY A 97 11.03 2.99 0.55
N LYS A 98 12.15 2.26 0.55
CA LYS A 98 12.28 0.90 1.11
C LYS A 98 12.99 0.87 2.47
N MET A 99 13.22 2.03 3.07
CA MET A 99 13.85 2.13 4.39
C MET A 99 12.90 1.61 5.47
N PRO A 100 13.35 0.67 6.33
CA PRO A 100 12.56 0.19 7.45
C PRO A 100 12.11 1.33 8.38
N ASN A 101 10.85 1.27 8.82
CA ASN A 101 10.26 2.30 9.68
C ASN A 101 9.35 1.64 10.73
N PRO A 102 9.43 2.04 12.02
CA PRO A 102 8.57 1.49 13.07
C PRO A 102 7.08 1.75 12.79
N LYS A 103 6.72 2.88 12.18
CA LYS A 103 5.32 3.20 11.83
C LYS A 103 4.75 2.30 10.73
N ALA A 104 5.61 1.72 9.89
CA ALA A 104 5.25 0.75 8.85
C ALA A 104 5.30 -0.70 9.36
N GLY A 105 5.56 -0.91 10.65
CA GLY A 105 5.68 -2.25 11.23
C GLY A 105 6.85 -3.09 10.68
N THR A 106 7.82 -2.45 9.99
CA THR A 106 8.96 -3.13 9.36
C THR A 106 10.16 -3.27 10.31
N ILE A 107 10.06 -2.72 11.50
CA ILE A 107 11.04 -2.91 12.59
C ILE A 107 10.34 -3.68 13.70
N THR A 108 10.70 -4.95 13.86
CA THR A 108 10.07 -5.88 14.81
C THR A 108 11.08 -6.79 15.45
N GLU A 109 10.79 -7.25 16.67
CA GLU A 109 11.61 -8.26 17.36
C GLU A 109 11.43 -9.65 16.73
N ASN A 110 10.27 -9.91 16.11
CA ASN A 110 9.94 -11.17 15.46
C ASN A 110 9.73 -11.00 13.95
N PRO A 111 10.80 -10.86 13.15
CA PRO A 111 10.68 -10.58 11.71
C PRO A 111 10.02 -11.72 10.92
N GLU A 112 10.13 -12.97 11.38
CA GLU A 112 9.51 -14.13 10.71
C GLU A 112 7.97 -14.08 10.77
N LYS A 113 7.39 -13.68 11.91
CA LYS A 113 5.95 -13.52 12.05
C LYS A 113 5.45 -12.38 11.15
N THR A 114 6.10 -11.25 11.20
CA THR A 114 5.77 -10.09 10.36
C THR A 114 5.91 -10.39 8.86
N MET A 115 6.90 -11.21 8.48
CA MET A 115 7.05 -11.68 7.10
C MET A 115 5.84 -12.50 6.65
N LYS A 116 5.31 -13.38 7.52
CA LYS A 116 4.10 -14.16 7.22
C LYS A 116 2.87 -13.25 7.10
N ASP A 117 2.70 -12.29 8.01
CA ASP A 117 1.57 -11.36 8.02
C ASP A 117 1.59 -10.46 6.77
N MET A 118 2.76 -9.95 6.38
CA MET A 118 2.92 -9.17 5.15
C MET A 118 2.70 -10.01 3.89
N SER A 119 3.12 -11.27 3.90
CA SER A 119 2.84 -12.21 2.81
C SER A 119 1.36 -12.59 2.73
N ALA A 120 0.63 -12.54 3.85
CA ALA A 120 -0.80 -12.79 3.94
C ALA A 120 -1.69 -11.61 3.50
N GLY A 121 -1.09 -10.50 3.01
CA GLY A 121 -1.85 -9.37 2.47
C GLY A 121 -1.85 -8.12 3.35
N GLN A 122 -0.97 -8.04 4.34
CA GLN A 122 -0.79 -6.80 5.09
C GLN A 122 -0.09 -5.75 4.22
N VAL A 123 -0.70 -4.58 4.11
CA VAL A 123 -0.22 -3.46 3.28
C VAL A 123 -0.15 -2.19 4.10
N GLU A 124 0.90 -1.40 3.86
CA GLU A 124 1.00 -0.07 4.42
C GLU A 124 0.20 0.92 3.56
N TYR A 125 -0.61 1.76 4.21
CA TYR A 125 -1.22 2.91 3.58
C TYR A 125 -0.66 4.21 4.17
N LYS A 126 -0.48 5.20 3.32
CA LYS A 126 -0.04 6.54 3.70
C LYS A 126 -0.67 7.59 2.81
N THR A 127 -0.89 8.77 3.36
CA THR A 127 -1.21 9.96 2.58
C THR A 127 0.04 10.58 1.98
N ASP A 128 -0.11 11.18 0.83
CA ASP A 128 0.89 12.05 0.22
C ASP A 128 0.90 13.44 0.88
N ASN A 129 1.77 14.35 0.40
CA ASN A 129 1.87 15.71 0.92
C ASN A 129 0.61 16.56 0.66
N THR A 130 -0.25 16.13 -0.25
CA THR A 130 -1.49 16.81 -0.63
C THR A 130 -2.72 16.22 0.06
N GLY A 131 -2.53 15.20 0.93
CA GLY A 131 -3.59 14.55 1.69
C GLY A 131 -4.33 13.45 0.92
N ASN A 132 -3.77 12.94 -0.16
CA ASN A 132 -4.36 11.84 -0.91
C ASN A 132 -3.79 10.49 -0.46
N VAL A 133 -4.66 9.50 -0.34
CA VAL A 133 -4.32 8.08 -0.19
C VAL A 133 -4.43 7.42 -1.55
N HIS A 134 -3.39 6.75 -1.97
CA HIS A 134 -3.35 5.94 -3.20
C HIS A 134 -3.08 4.50 -2.82
N GLN A 135 -4.05 3.61 -3.07
CA GLN A 135 -3.94 2.22 -2.65
C GLN A 135 -4.51 1.25 -3.68
N VAL A 136 -3.80 0.16 -3.92
CA VAL A 136 -4.29 -0.94 -4.76
C VAL A 136 -5.20 -1.82 -3.92
N ILE A 137 -6.41 -2.11 -4.41
CA ILE A 137 -7.38 -3.00 -3.76
C ILE A 137 -7.46 -4.38 -4.41
N GLY A 138 -6.94 -4.53 -5.62
CA GLY A 138 -6.89 -5.80 -6.32
C GLY A 138 -6.63 -5.66 -7.82
N ASN A 139 -6.89 -6.71 -8.58
CA ASN A 139 -6.72 -6.76 -10.02
C ASN A 139 -8.06 -6.67 -10.76
N VAL A 140 -8.05 -6.19 -12.01
CA VAL A 140 -9.23 -6.16 -12.88
C VAL A 140 -9.85 -7.54 -13.08
N SER A 141 -9.06 -8.63 -13.05
CA SER A 141 -9.52 -10.01 -13.16
C SER A 141 -10.11 -10.58 -11.85
N GLY A 142 -9.96 -9.88 -10.71
CA GLY A 142 -10.50 -10.32 -9.42
C GLY A 142 -12.03 -10.37 -9.42
N LYS A 143 -12.63 -11.07 -8.46
CA LYS A 143 -14.09 -11.05 -8.28
C LYS A 143 -14.54 -9.69 -7.75
N VAL A 144 -15.76 -9.28 -8.10
CA VAL A 144 -16.31 -7.99 -7.66
C VAL A 144 -16.52 -7.98 -6.14
N GLU A 145 -16.93 -9.10 -5.59
CA GLU A 145 -17.17 -9.30 -4.15
C GLU A 145 -15.88 -9.14 -3.32
N ASP A 146 -14.80 -9.80 -3.77
CA ASP A 146 -13.48 -9.71 -3.11
C ASP A 146 -12.93 -8.27 -3.12
N LEU A 147 -13.14 -7.56 -4.23
CA LEU A 147 -12.74 -6.17 -4.40
C LEU A 147 -13.58 -5.22 -3.52
N GLU A 148 -14.86 -5.51 -3.37
CA GLU A 148 -15.75 -4.75 -2.48
C GLU A 148 -15.34 -4.93 -1.02
N GLU A 149 -15.03 -6.15 -0.58
CA GLU A 149 -14.58 -6.41 0.78
C GLU A 149 -13.24 -5.73 1.08
N ASN A 150 -12.29 -5.79 0.15
CA ASN A 150 -11.03 -5.05 0.26
C ASN A 150 -11.25 -3.53 0.31
N PHE A 151 -12.17 -3.01 -0.50
CA PHE A 151 -12.56 -1.60 -0.47
C PHE A 151 -13.11 -1.21 0.90
N ARG A 152 -14.06 -1.98 1.43
CA ARG A 152 -14.67 -1.75 2.74
C ARG A 152 -13.65 -1.82 3.87
N ALA A 153 -12.71 -2.77 3.82
CA ALA A 153 -11.63 -2.89 4.78
C ALA A 153 -10.73 -1.63 4.80
N LEU A 154 -10.40 -1.07 3.63
CA LEU A 154 -9.62 0.17 3.57
C LEU A 154 -10.41 1.37 4.13
N ILE A 155 -11.69 1.47 3.78
CA ILE A 155 -12.57 2.54 4.24
C ILE A 155 -12.74 2.52 5.76
N SER A 156 -12.85 1.35 6.38
CA SER A 156 -13.03 1.23 7.84
C SER A 156 -11.85 1.76 8.66
N VAL A 157 -10.65 1.77 8.09
CA VAL A 157 -9.42 2.21 8.78
C VAL A 157 -9.13 3.71 8.56
N LEU A 158 -9.69 4.30 7.49
CA LEU A 158 -9.47 5.70 7.16
C LEU A 158 -10.52 6.61 7.83
N PRO A 159 -10.16 7.86 8.18
CA PRO A 159 -11.09 8.84 8.71
C PRO A 159 -12.01 9.37 7.59
N ILE A 160 -13.05 8.61 7.26
CA ILE A 160 -13.97 8.92 6.15
C ILE A 160 -14.69 10.25 6.30
N GLU A 161 -14.93 10.70 7.53
CA GLU A 161 -15.51 12.01 7.83
C GLU A 161 -14.70 13.19 7.23
N LYS A 162 -13.40 12.95 6.98
CA LYS A 162 -12.49 13.91 6.37
C LYS A 162 -12.29 13.70 4.87
N ALA A 163 -12.95 12.69 4.30
CA ALA A 163 -12.86 12.40 2.87
C ALA A 163 -13.70 13.36 2.04
N VAL A 164 -13.06 14.07 1.14
CA VAL A 164 -13.71 14.99 0.20
C VAL A 164 -14.14 14.28 -1.07
N SER A 165 -13.34 13.33 -1.52
CA SER A 165 -13.65 12.55 -2.71
C SER A 165 -13.02 11.17 -2.65
N ILE A 166 -13.74 10.20 -3.19
CA ILE A 166 -13.28 8.81 -3.32
C ILE A 166 -13.46 8.42 -4.78
N ASN A 167 -12.39 8.01 -5.40
CA ASN A 167 -12.38 7.63 -6.79
C ASN A 167 -11.77 6.23 -6.94
N LEU A 168 -12.35 5.42 -7.80
CA LEU A 168 -11.81 4.13 -8.25
C LEU A 168 -11.34 4.26 -9.68
N CYS A 169 -10.19 3.68 -10.00
CA CYS A 169 -9.74 3.58 -11.38
C CYS A 169 -9.01 2.26 -11.61
N ALA A 170 -9.01 1.78 -12.85
CA ALA A 170 -8.06 0.77 -13.30
C ALA A 170 -6.76 1.45 -13.73
N THR A 171 -5.64 0.72 -13.67
CA THR A 171 -4.37 1.21 -14.21
C THR A 171 -4.58 1.68 -15.65
N MET A 172 -4.27 2.95 -15.92
CA MET A 172 -4.48 3.65 -17.21
C MET A 172 -5.95 3.74 -17.67
N GLY A 173 -6.91 3.51 -16.77
CA GLY A 173 -8.34 3.68 -17.04
C GLY A 173 -8.88 5.01 -16.52
N PRO A 174 -10.13 5.36 -16.89
CA PRO A 174 -10.81 6.53 -16.34
C PRO A 174 -11.15 6.33 -14.86
N ALA A 175 -11.20 7.44 -14.11
CA ALA A 175 -11.59 7.43 -12.72
C ALA A 175 -13.12 7.49 -12.57
N VAL A 176 -13.66 6.64 -11.71
CA VAL A 176 -15.08 6.57 -11.35
C VAL A 176 -15.25 7.07 -9.92
N LYS A 177 -16.08 8.10 -9.72
CA LYS A 177 -16.38 8.64 -8.40
C LYS A 177 -17.34 7.72 -7.64
N VAL A 178 -16.95 7.36 -6.42
CA VAL A 178 -17.75 6.52 -5.52
C VAL A 178 -18.41 7.38 -4.44
N THR A 179 -19.67 7.13 -4.17
CA THR A 179 -20.41 7.72 -3.06
C THR A 179 -20.59 6.66 -1.99
N ILE A 180 -20.13 6.97 -0.77
CA ILE A 180 -20.39 6.12 0.39
C ILE A 180 -21.61 6.69 1.08
N LYS A 181 -22.65 5.90 1.16
CA LYS A 181 -23.83 6.18 1.99
C LYS A 181 -23.60 5.64 3.38
#